data_67bc111ffdfaa5777e102733b3bc5921
#
_entry.id   67bc111ffdfaa5777e102733b3bc5921
#
_cell.length_a   1.000
_cell.length_b   1.000
_cell.length_c   1.000
_cell.angle_alpha   90.00
_cell.angle_beta   90.00
_cell.angle_gamma   90.00
#
_symmetry.space_group_name_H-M   'P 1'
#
loop_
_entity.id
_entity.type
_entity.pdbx_description
1 polymer ?
#
loop_
_entity_poly.entity_id
_entity_poly.type
_entity_poly.pdbx_seq_one_letter_code
_entity_poly.pdbx_strand_id
1 'polypeptide(L)'
;MVAEITQEELKDIEKDGVVLLDFYATWCGPCKMLAPQLDSFAAQNTNVRVYKIDIDQNEEISQKFGIQGVPTLALFKDGGLVSQRSGFMPSGVIRDWIYSTIEWGV
;
A
#
# COMPACT_ATOMS: atom_id res chain seq x y z
N MET A 1 6.21 -7.39 9.88
CA MET A 1 5.36 -8.07 8.89
C MET A 1 4.19 -7.19 8.52
N VAL A 2 3.82 -7.17 7.25
CA VAL A 2 2.70 -6.36 6.77
C VAL A 2 1.39 -7.08 7.07
N ALA A 3 0.48 -6.41 7.76
CA ALA A 3 -0.80 -6.99 8.14
C ALA A 3 -1.81 -6.92 7.00
N GLU A 4 -2.62 -7.95 6.90
CA GLU A 4 -3.71 -7.98 5.92
C GLU A 4 -4.97 -7.36 6.50
N ILE A 5 -5.66 -6.53 5.71
CA ILE A 5 -6.91 -5.89 6.11
C ILE A 5 -8.02 -6.17 5.11
N THR A 6 -9.24 -5.90 5.53
CA THR A 6 -10.42 -5.93 4.67
C THR A 6 -10.80 -4.51 4.25
N GLN A 7 -11.66 -4.42 3.22
CA GLN A 7 -12.14 -3.11 2.77
C GLN A 7 -12.94 -2.37 3.85
N GLU A 8 -13.59 -3.11 4.76
CA GLU A 8 -14.31 -2.50 5.88
C GLU A 8 -13.37 -1.84 6.88
N GLU A 9 -12.21 -2.48 7.13
CA GLU A 9 -11.21 -1.95 8.04
C GLU A 9 -10.50 -0.73 7.49
N LEU A 10 -10.37 -0.64 6.17
CA LEU A 10 -9.62 0.45 5.53
C LEU A 10 -10.18 1.83 5.89
N LYS A 11 -11.49 1.95 6.02
CA LYS A 11 -12.16 3.22 6.33
C LYS A 11 -11.65 3.85 7.62
N ASP A 12 -11.32 3.02 8.60
CA ASP A 12 -10.80 3.50 9.89
C ASP A 12 -9.29 3.69 9.87
N ILE A 13 -8.59 2.83 9.14
CA ILE A 13 -7.13 2.84 9.09
C ILE A 13 -6.60 4.04 8.31
N GLU A 14 -7.24 4.42 7.19
CA GLU A 14 -6.72 5.45 6.30
C GLU A 14 -6.84 6.88 6.85
N LYS A 15 -7.61 7.09 7.93
CA LYS A 15 -7.99 8.43 8.41
C LYS A 15 -6.82 9.28 8.85
N ASP A 16 -5.81 8.70 9.47
CA ASP A 16 -4.74 9.46 10.12
C ASP A 16 -3.36 9.03 9.62
N GLY A 17 -2.50 10.02 9.41
CA GLY A 17 -1.10 9.80 9.09
C GLY A 17 -0.89 9.25 7.71
N VAL A 18 0.28 8.64 7.50
CA VAL A 18 0.68 8.08 6.21
C VAL A 18 0.44 6.58 6.21
N VAL A 19 -0.32 6.11 5.23
CA VAL A 19 -0.68 4.70 5.06
C VAL A 19 -0.32 4.26 3.65
N LEU A 20 0.39 3.14 3.56
CA LEU A 20 0.69 2.47 2.31
C LEU A 20 -0.12 1.19 2.23
N LEU A 21 -0.91 1.04 1.16
CA LEU A 21 -1.77 -0.12 0.96
C LEU A 21 -1.33 -0.87 -0.28
N ASP A 22 -1.03 -2.17 -0.12
CA ASP A 22 -0.65 -3.08 -1.20
C ASP A 22 -1.87 -3.86 -1.66
N PHE A 23 -2.38 -3.53 -2.84
CA PHE A 23 -3.41 -4.33 -3.51
C PHE A 23 -2.72 -5.50 -4.20
N TYR A 24 -3.04 -6.72 -3.77
CA TYR A 24 -2.38 -7.92 -4.26
C TYR A 24 -3.39 -9.01 -4.59
N ALA A 25 -2.92 -10.08 -5.23
CA ALA A 25 -3.68 -11.30 -5.45
C ALA A 25 -2.81 -12.50 -5.10
N THR A 26 -3.44 -13.57 -4.63
CA THR A 26 -2.72 -14.78 -4.21
C THR A 26 -2.05 -15.50 -5.37
N TRP A 27 -2.57 -15.33 -6.60
CA TRP A 27 -2.05 -15.96 -7.81
C TRP A 27 -0.96 -15.13 -8.51
N CYS A 28 -0.62 -13.99 -7.98
CA CYS A 28 0.25 -13.00 -8.64
C CYS A 28 1.72 -13.22 -8.26
N GLY A 29 2.56 -13.59 -9.23
CA GLY A 29 4.00 -13.79 -9.02
C GLY A 29 4.72 -12.54 -8.54
N PRO A 30 4.59 -11.38 -9.25
CA PRO A 30 5.22 -10.14 -8.80
C PRO A 30 4.78 -9.68 -7.41
N CYS A 31 3.54 -9.99 -7.01
CA CYS A 31 3.07 -9.69 -5.65
C CYS A 31 3.87 -10.44 -4.61
N LYS A 32 4.20 -11.72 -4.89
CA LYS A 32 5.01 -12.54 -4.01
C LYS A 32 6.44 -12.02 -3.89
N MET A 33 6.98 -11.46 -4.97
CA MET A 33 8.31 -10.83 -4.96
C MET A 33 8.31 -9.52 -4.19
N LEU A 34 7.21 -8.79 -4.24
CA LEU A 34 7.07 -7.51 -3.54
C LEU A 34 6.96 -7.69 -2.02
N ALA A 35 6.36 -8.77 -1.55
CA ALA A 35 6.07 -8.98 -0.13
C ALA A 35 7.29 -8.80 0.78
N PRO A 36 8.46 -9.43 0.52
CA PRO A 36 9.64 -9.19 1.37
C PRO A 36 10.17 -7.77 1.28
N GLN A 37 9.99 -7.09 0.16
CA GLN A 37 10.38 -5.68 0.02
C GLN A 37 9.51 -4.78 0.90
N LEU A 38 8.23 -5.06 0.98
CA LEU A 38 7.31 -4.33 1.84
C LEU A 38 7.58 -4.60 3.33
N ASP A 39 7.89 -5.85 3.68
CA ASP A 39 8.27 -6.17 5.05
C ASP A 39 9.53 -5.40 5.47
N SER A 40 10.53 -5.35 4.59
CA SER A 40 11.76 -4.59 4.84
C SER A 40 11.47 -3.09 4.98
N PHE A 41 10.67 -2.54 4.08
CA PHE A 41 10.28 -1.13 4.14
C PHE A 41 9.55 -0.81 5.45
N ALA A 42 8.59 -1.63 5.83
CA ALA A 42 7.78 -1.41 7.04
C ALA A 42 8.65 -1.45 8.30
N ALA A 43 9.63 -2.36 8.34
CA ALA A 43 10.54 -2.48 9.49
C ALA A 43 11.44 -1.26 9.66
N GLN A 44 11.81 -0.62 8.55
CA GLN A 44 12.74 0.52 8.55
C GLN A 44 12.06 1.88 8.58
N ASN A 45 10.74 1.93 8.35
CA ASN A 45 10.00 3.19 8.22
C ASN A 45 8.73 3.14 9.06
N THR A 46 8.89 3.16 10.38
CA THR A 46 7.79 3.00 11.34
C THR A 46 6.82 4.15 11.36
N ASN A 47 7.15 5.27 10.72
CA ASN A 47 6.25 6.42 10.53
C ASN A 47 5.24 6.23 9.40
N VAL A 48 5.35 5.12 8.65
CA VAL A 48 4.38 4.74 7.61
C VAL A 48 3.74 3.42 8.04
N ARG A 49 2.41 3.41 8.09
CA ARG A 49 1.67 2.18 8.37
C ARG A 49 1.45 1.45 7.05
N VAL A 50 1.82 0.18 7.01
CA VAL A 50 1.77 -0.62 5.79
C VAL A 50 0.80 -1.78 5.97
N TYR A 51 -0.12 -1.91 5.03
CA TYR A 51 -1.12 -2.98 5.01
C TYR A 51 -1.23 -3.57 3.60
N LYS A 52 -1.80 -4.76 3.52
CA LYS A 52 -2.12 -5.40 2.24
C LYS A 52 -3.59 -5.79 2.20
N ILE A 53 -4.15 -5.82 0.99
CA ILE A 53 -5.54 -6.17 0.77
C ILE A 53 -5.65 -7.03 -0.49
N ASP A 54 -6.37 -8.14 -0.36
CA ASP A 54 -6.58 -9.10 -1.46
C ASP A 54 -7.70 -8.58 -2.36
N ILE A 55 -7.40 -8.33 -3.63
CA ILE A 55 -8.37 -7.78 -4.57
C ILE A 55 -9.53 -8.74 -4.87
N ASP A 56 -9.28 -10.04 -4.77
CA ASP A 56 -10.32 -11.04 -5.06
C ASP A 56 -11.33 -11.17 -3.92
N GLN A 57 -10.93 -10.81 -2.71
CA GLN A 57 -11.79 -10.82 -1.52
C GLN A 57 -12.38 -9.46 -1.20
N ASN A 58 -11.96 -8.40 -1.90
CA ASN A 58 -12.34 -7.02 -1.62
C ASN A 58 -12.56 -6.25 -2.92
N GLU A 59 -13.48 -6.75 -3.75
CA GLU A 59 -13.69 -6.22 -5.11
C GLU A 59 -14.17 -4.78 -5.13
N GLU A 60 -15.01 -4.41 -4.18
CA GLU A 60 -15.61 -3.08 -4.13
C GLU A 60 -14.55 -1.97 -4.00
N ILE A 61 -13.61 -2.14 -3.07
CA ILE A 61 -12.56 -1.14 -2.86
C ILE A 61 -11.58 -1.13 -4.03
N SER A 62 -11.32 -2.29 -4.64
CA SER A 62 -10.45 -2.40 -5.80
C SER A 62 -11.02 -1.62 -6.99
N GLN A 63 -12.31 -1.69 -7.21
CA GLN A 63 -12.99 -0.93 -8.24
C GLN A 63 -12.99 0.56 -7.93
N LYS A 64 -13.23 0.93 -6.68
CA LYS A 64 -13.25 2.32 -6.24
C LYS A 64 -11.94 3.04 -6.56
N PHE A 65 -10.81 2.37 -6.36
CA PHE A 65 -9.49 2.96 -6.62
C PHE A 65 -8.97 2.67 -8.02
N GLY A 66 -9.77 2.05 -8.87
CA GLY A 66 -9.40 1.80 -10.26
C GLY A 66 -8.24 0.83 -10.43
N ILE A 67 -8.15 -0.18 -9.56
CA ILE A 67 -7.07 -1.16 -9.61
C ILE A 67 -7.27 -2.06 -10.82
N GLN A 68 -6.38 -1.95 -11.81
CA GLN A 68 -6.45 -2.74 -13.04
C GLN A 68 -5.39 -3.84 -13.09
N GLY A 69 -4.35 -3.73 -12.29
CA GLY A 69 -3.29 -4.72 -12.24
C GLY A 69 -2.74 -4.85 -10.84
N VAL A 70 -2.07 -5.96 -10.57
CA VAL A 70 -1.44 -6.22 -9.28
C VAL A 70 0.03 -6.56 -9.46
N PRO A 71 0.91 -6.18 -8.53
CA PRO A 71 0.58 -5.38 -7.34
C PRO A 71 0.37 -3.91 -7.67
N THR A 72 -0.45 -3.22 -6.90
CA THR A 72 -0.59 -1.77 -6.96
C THR A 72 -0.47 -1.22 -5.54
N LEU A 73 0.44 -0.26 -5.36
CA LEU A 73 0.63 0.43 -4.09
C LEU A 73 -0.14 1.74 -4.10
N ALA A 74 -0.98 1.95 -3.09
CA ALA A 74 -1.74 3.19 -2.91
C ALA A 74 -1.25 3.89 -1.65
N LEU A 75 -0.92 5.16 -1.78
CA LEU A 75 -0.38 5.97 -0.70
C LEU A 75 -1.42 6.98 -0.23
N PHE A 76 -1.71 6.95 1.06
CA PHE A 76 -2.68 7.84 1.70
C PHE A 76 -2.01 8.76 2.70
N LYS A 77 -2.50 9.98 2.81
CA LYS A 77 -2.13 10.88 3.90
C LYS A 77 -3.40 11.51 4.47
N ASP A 78 -3.60 11.31 5.78
CA ASP A 78 -4.72 11.89 6.55
C ASP A 78 -6.08 11.66 5.88
N GLY A 79 -6.29 10.45 5.38
CA GLY A 79 -7.55 10.01 4.79
C GLY A 79 -7.67 10.23 3.29
N GLY A 80 -6.70 10.90 2.66
CA GLY A 80 -6.74 11.17 1.21
C GLY A 80 -5.73 10.35 0.44
N LEU A 81 -6.15 9.80 -0.71
CA LEU A 81 -5.24 9.15 -1.64
C LEU A 81 -4.37 10.20 -2.31
N VAL A 82 -3.04 10.05 -2.20
CA VAL A 82 -2.10 11.03 -2.78
C VAL A 82 -1.35 10.51 -3.99
N SER A 83 -1.15 9.18 -4.11
CA SER A 83 -0.44 8.62 -5.25
C SER A 83 -0.70 7.11 -5.35
N GLN A 84 -0.57 6.57 -6.56
CA GLN A 84 -0.60 5.12 -6.81
C GLN A 84 0.55 4.75 -7.72
N ARG A 85 1.14 3.58 -7.48
CA ARG A 85 2.18 2.99 -8.34
C ARG A 85 1.89 1.51 -8.53
N SER A 86 1.99 1.04 -9.76
CA SER A 86 1.78 -0.38 -10.11
C SER A 86 3.10 -1.06 -10.41
N GLY A 87 3.16 -2.37 -10.12
CA GLY A 87 4.31 -3.20 -10.40
C GLY A 87 5.24 -3.37 -9.22
N PHE A 88 6.23 -4.24 -9.42
CA PHE A 88 7.26 -4.51 -8.42
C PHE A 88 8.15 -3.29 -8.19
N MET A 89 8.47 -3.00 -6.93
CA MET A 89 9.46 -2.00 -6.56
C MET A 89 10.31 -2.50 -5.39
N PRO A 90 11.64 -2.33 -5.44
CA PRO A 90 12.51 -2.57 -4.28
C PRO A 90 12.19 -1.61 -3.13
N SER A 91 12.51 -2.00 -1.90
CA SER A 91 12.18 -1.19 -0.72
C SER A 91 12.76 0.23 -0.77
N GLY A 92 13.97 0.40 -1.32
CA GLY A 92 14.59 1.71 -1.46
C GLY A 92 13.84 2.62 -2.42
N VAL A 93 13.28 2.06 -3.49
CA VAL A 93 12.47 2.80 -4.47
C VAL A 93 11.12 3.18 -3.85
N ILE A 94 10.52 2.29 -3.08
CA ILE A 94 9.29 2.58 -2.34
C ILE A 94 9.52 3.76 -1.39
N ARG A 95 10.63 3.71 -0.64
CA ARG A 95 10.99 4.78 0.28
C ARG A 95 11.13 6.12 -0.44
N ASP A 96 11.89 6.14 -1.52
CA ASP A 96 12.15 7.38 -2.26
C ASP A 96 10.87 7.97 -2.84
N TRP A 97 9.99 7.11 -3.36
CA TRP A 97 8.69 7.55 -3.87
C TRP A 97 7.85 8.19 -2.76
N ILE A 98 7.73 7.53 -1.61
CA ILE A 98 6.92 8.02 -0.51
C ILE A 98 7.49 9.34 0.03
N TYR A 99 8.79 9.39 0.29
CA TYR A 99 9.39 10.58 0.89
C TYR A 99 9.46 11.77 -0.08
N SER A 100 9.44 11.53 -1.39
CA SER A 100 9.34 12.61 -2.37
C SER A 100 7.90 13.09 -2.58
N THR A 101 6.91 12.26 -2.23
CA THR A 101 5.48 12.56 -2.44
C THR A 101 4.88 13.25 -1.21
N ILE A 102 5.26 12.82 -0.01
CA ILE A 102 4.68 13.29 1.25
C ILE A 102 5.49 14.46 1.79
N GLU A 103 4.79 15.53 2.22
CA GLU A 103 5.41 16.65 2.95
C GLU A 103 5.35 16.35 4.44
N TRP A 104 6.49 15.94 5.00
CA TRP A 104 6.59 15.61 6.42
C TRP A 104 6.74 16.87 7.27
N GLY A 105 6.06 16.89 8.43
CA GLY A 105 6.23 17.95 9.41
C GLY A 105 5.50 19.25 9.10
N VAL A 106 4.57 19.21 8.17
CA VAL A 106 3.78 20.39 7.79
C VAL A 106 2.42 20.34 8.48
#